data_ccb1452fc08666df5b8f48cf61824699
#
_entry.id   ccb1452fc08666df5b8f48cf61824699
#
_cell.length_a   1.000
_cell.length_b   1.000
_cell.length_c   1.000
_cell.angle_alpha   90.00
_cell.angle_beta   90.00
_cell.angle_gamma   90.00
#
_symmetry.space_group_name_H-M   'P 1'
#
loop_
_entity.id
_entity.type
_entity.pdbx_description
1 polymer ?
#
loop_
_entity_poly.entity_id
_entity_poly.type
_entity_poly.pdbx_seq_one_letter_code
_entity_poly.pdbx_strand_id
1 'polypeptide(L)'
;MTLTHHGGVDIEDLPEDKIAVVPFDSLTGLKAFHVSNALVGLGAPTAIISPLVQNLPKLWDLYNNYGMTMLELNPIRMMPGKGGRYAPLACDFKCAFDQDDPAWKRLELPSHIFAEDNSEFEQEINQLRTYQGQSDVYVINDKGTITAPTFGGGANAMVTELLGETATISSDFGGNPPYEKMNEISNITFKHWLEQSNVLFIIGGKANNTDIYETLRAIGDGLRGYFQANGPKPLFVVVGRGGPNVIRGMGYLRDILEALGVPYRFFGHDSAMSEVINYAMAVNKWMMNGGKEEISAKMNIK
;
A
#
# COMPACT_ATOMS: atom_id res chain seq x y z
N MET A 1 3.25 -5.77 23.78
CA MET A 1 3.18 -4.56 24.63
C MET A 1 4.58 -4.11 24.98
N THR A 2 4.86 -2.84 24.86
CA THR A 2 6.15 -2.25 25.23
C THR A 2 5.94 -1.27 26.38
N LEU A 3 6.78 -1.32 27.40
CA LEU A 3 6.73 -0.43 28.57
C LEU A 3 8.11 0.14 28.85
N THR A 4 8.15 1.41 29.29
CA THR A 4 9.33 2.07 29.83
C THR A 4 8.93 2.98 30.99
N HIS A 5 9.86 3.31 31.88
CA HIS A 5 9.65 4.32 32.92
C HIS A 5 10.08 5.73 32.47
N HIS A 6 10.64 5.86 31.28
CA HIS A 6 10.96 7.14 30.65
C HIS A 6 9.78 7.59 29.78
N GLY A 7 9.01 8.55 30.22
CA GLY A 7 7.91 9.13 29.47
C GLY A 7 8.28 10.44 28.80
N GLY A 8 7.61 10.77 27.69
CA GLY A 8 7.81 12.01 26.95
C GLY A 8 9.07 12.02 26.07
N VAL A 9 9.57 10.85 25.70
CA VAL A 9 10.69 10.63 24.74
C VAL A 9 10.30 9.55 23.75
N ASP A 10 10.93 9.55 22.60
CA ASP A 10 10.73 8.50 21.60
C ASP A 10 11.35 7.19 22.11
N ILE A 11 10.60 6.10 22.00
CA ILE A 11 10.98 4.82 22.60
C ILE A 11 12.19 4.21 21.86
N GLU A 12 12.35 4.55 20.58
CA GLU A 12 13.44 4.11 19.72
C GLU A 12 14.80 4.67 20.16
N ASP A 13 14.80 5.79 20.86
CA ASP A 13 16.01 6.45 21.37
C ASP A 13 16.49 5.89 22.72
N LEU A 14 15.72 4.97 23.32
CA LEU A 14 16.04 4.43 24.64
C LEU A 14 16.92 3.18 24.54
N PRO A 15 17.87 3.01 25.50
CA PRO A 15 18.62 1.77 25.64
C PRO A 15 17.69 0.57 25.93
N GLU A 16 18.03 -0.61 25.41
CA GLU A 16 17.21 -1.81 25.54
C GLU A 16 16.94 -2.21 27.02
N ASP A 17 17.88 -1.94 27.93
CA ASP A 17 17.74 -2.22 29.38
C ASP A 17 16.69 -1.32 30.06
N LYS A 18 16.21 -0.28 29.40
CA LYS A 18 15.15 0.65 29.86
C LYS A 18 13.77 0.33 29.30
N ILE A 19 13.68 -0.68 28.46
CA ILE A 19 12.46 -1.04 27.75
C ILE A 19 12.09 -2.48 28.11
N ALA A 20 10.84 -2.71 28.51
CA ALA A 20 10.27 -4.05 28.65
C ALA A 20 9.38 -4.37 27.45
N VAL A 21 9.84 -5.27 26.58
CA VAL A 21 9.04 -5.81 25.50
C VAL A 21 8.36 -7.09 25.98
N VAL A 22 7.04 -7.09 26.01
CA VAL A 22 6.23 -8.19 26.54
C VAL A 22 5.39 -8.79 25.41
N PRO A 23 5.80 -9.92 24.84
CA PRO A 23 4.97 -10.66 23.90
C PRO A 23 3.76 -11.25 24.64
N PHE A 24 2.62 -11.29 23.98
CA PHE A 24 1.41 -11.97 24.46
C PHE A 24 0.61 -12.49 23.27
N ASP A 25 -0.21 -13.49 23.52
CA ASP A 25 -1.07 -14.10 22.52
C ASP A 25 -2.30 -13.21 22.28
N SER A 26 -2.53 -12.82 21.04
CA SER A 26 -3.64 -11.97 20.63
C SER A 26 -5.02 -12.59 20.87
N LEU A 27 -5.14 -13.92 20.87
CA LEU A 27 -6.40 -14.61 21.12
C LEU A 27 -6.78 -14.60 22.62
N THR A 28 -5.78 -14.69 23.48
CA THR A 28 -6.01 -14.65 24.94
C THR A 28 -5.93 -13.25 25.53
N GLY A 29 -5.31 -12.32 24.81
CA GLY A 29 -5.16 -10.92 25.17
C GLY A 29 -4.11 -10.65 26.25
N LEU A 30 -3.93 -9.37 26.54
CA LEU A 30 -3.00 -8.88 27.57
C LEU A 30 -3.51 -9.20 28.96
N LYS A 31 -2.75 -9.95 29.76
CA LYS A 31 -3.13 -10.37 31.10
C LYS A 31 -2.40 -9.56 32.19
N ALA A 32 -3.00 -9.51 33.37
CA ALA A 32 -2.45 -8.82 34.54
C ALA A 32 -1.00 -9.23 34.87
N PHE A 33 -0.66 -10.51 34.76
CA PHE A 33 0.69 -11.00 35.03
C PHE A 33 1.72 -10.53 34.02
N HIS A 34 1.35 -10.33 32.74
CA HIS A 34 2.25 -9.75 31.76
C HIS A 34 2.69 -8.34 32.19
N VAL A 35 1.72 -7.52 32.60
CA VAL A 35 1.97 -6.15 33.07
C VAL A 35 2.79 -6.17 34.37
N SER A 36 2.41 -7.01 35.33
CA SER A 36 3.11 -7.12 36.61
C SER A 36 4.58 -7.49 36.43
N ASN A 37 4.86 -8.51 35.61
CA ASN A 37 6.23 -8.97 35.37
C ASN A 37 7.09 -7.89 34.71
N ALA A 38 6.52 -7.18 33.73
CA ALA A 38 7.21 -6.07 33.06
C ALA A 38 7.56 -4.94 34.03
N LEU A 39 6.59 -4.52 34.86
CA LEU A 39 6.79 -3.46 35.84
C LEU A 39 7.83 -3.82 36.91
N VAL A 40 7.79 -5.07 37.40
CA VAL A 40 8.80 -5.58 38.34
C VAL A 40 10.18 -5.61 37.69
N GLY A 41 10.28 -6.10 36.46
CA GLY A 41 11.54 -6.11 35.70
C GLY A 41 12.15 -4.73 35.49
N LEU A 42 11.30 -3.71 35.29
CA LEU A 42 11.71 -2.30 35.18
C LEU A 42 11.99 -1.63 36.54
N GLY A 43 11.86 -2.35 37.68
CA GLY A 43 12.06 -1.80 39.01
C GLY A 43 10.99 -0.82 39.46
N ALA A 44 9.76 -0.94 38.97
CA ALA A 44 8.68 -0.02 39.32
C ALA A 44 8.36 -0.04 40.83
N PRO A 45 8.09 1.11 41.43
CA PRO A 45 7.68 1.19 42.85
C PRO A 45 6.43 0.35 43.12
N THR A 46 6.40 -0.42 44.19
CA THR A 46 5.30 -1.34 44.53
C THR A 46 3.94 -0.63 44.60
N ALA A 47 3.90 0.63 45.02
CA ALA A 47 2.69 1.43 45.15
C ALA A 47 1.95 1.67 43.82
N ILE A 48 2.65 1.62 42.67
CA ILE A 48 2.06 1.88 41.36
C ILE A 48 1.75 0.61 40.58
N ILE A 49 2.29 -0.54 40.97
CA ILE A 49 2.12 -1.80 40.24
C ILE A 49 0.63 -2.21 40.19
N SER A 50 -0.03 -2.28 41.35
CA SER A 50 -1.44 -2.72 41.40
C SER A 50 -2.40 -1.84 40.56
N PRO A 51 -2.35 -0.50 40.62
CA PRO A 51 -3.18 0.34 39.76
C PRO A 51 -2.92 0.14 38.27
N LEU A 52 -1.67 -0.03 37.85
CA LEU A 52 -1.31 -0.26 36.45
C LEU A 52 -1.76 -1.63 35.97
N VAL A 53 -1.55 -2.68 36.77
CA VAL A 53 -2.00 -4.05 36.49
C VAL A 53 -3.52 -4.16 36.32
N GLN A 54 -4.29 -3.32 37.05
CA GLN A 54 -5.75 -3.29 36.93
C GLN A 54 -6.27 -2.52 35.70
N ASN A 55 -5.47 -1.65 35.14
CA ASN A 55 -5.91 -0.75 34.05
C ASN A 55 -5.27 -1.05 32.70
N LEU A 56 -3.98 -1.34 32.61
CA LEU A 56 -3.30 -1.57 31.34
C LEU A 56 -3.88 -2.73 30.51
N PRO A 57 -4.32 -3.87 31.09
CA PRO A 57 -4.97 -4.91 30.30
C PRO A 57 -6.23 -4.46 29.53
N LYS A 58 -6.96 -3.46 30.06
CA LYS A 58 -8.14 -2.90 29.39
C LYS A 58 -7.81 -2.16 28.08
N LEU A 59 -6.56 -1.73 27.90
CA LEU A 59 -6.12 -1.13 26.65
C LEU A 59 -6.11 -2.13 25.50
N TRP A 60 -5.91 -3.43 25.82
CA TRP A 60 -6.05 -4.49 24.82
C TRP A 60 -7.48 -4.62 24.31
N ASP A 61 -8.46 -4.55 25.23
CA ASP A 61 -9.87 -4.60 24.84
C ASP A 61 -10.23 -3.39 23.97
N LEU A 62 -9.72 -2.21 24.31
CA LEU A 62 -9.89 -1.01 23.50
C LEU A 62 -9.25 -1.18 22.12
N TYR A 63 -7.98 -1.59 22.07
CA TYR A 63 -7.22 -1.83 20.85
C TYR A 63 -7.95 -2.80 19.89
N ASN A 64 -8.35 -3.95 20.43
CA ASN A 64 -8.97 -5.01 19.65
C ASN A 64 -10.42 -4.68 19.20
N ASN A 65 -11.20 -4.01 20.07
CA ASN A 65 -12.60 -3.72 19.77
C ASN A 65 -12.78 -2.60 18.73
N TYR A 66 -11.77 -1.77 18.55
CA TYR A 66 -11.81 -0.63 17.63
C TYR A 66 -10.87 -0.79 16.41
N GLY A 67 -10.38 -1.98 16.14
CA GLY A 67 -9.51 -2.22 14.98
C GLY A 67 -8.27 -1.34 14.96
N MET A 68 -7.66 -1.12 16.12
CA MET A 68 -6.46 -0.31 16.20
C MET A 68 -5.26 -1.08 15.64
N THR A 69 -4.40 -0.41 14.89
CA THR A 69 -3.10 -0.93 14.43
C THR A 69 -1.95 -0.46 15.33
N MET A 70 -2.17 0.66 16.03
CA MET A 70 -1.24 1.21 17.02
C MET A 70 -2.00 1.90 18.14
N LEU A 71 -1.52 1.76 19.38
CA LEU A 71 -1.97 2.52 20.54
C LEU A 71 -0.76 2.85 21.43
N GLU A 72 -0.45 4.11 21.59
CA GLU A 72 0.60 4.62 22.47
C GLU A 72 0.00 5.58 23.51
N LEU A 73 0.46 5.44 24.75
CA LEU A 73 0.17 6.37 25.83
C LEU A 73 1.50 6.92 26.37
N ASN A 74 1.82 8.16 26.10
CA ASN A 74 3.14 8.72 26.40
C ASN A 74 3.08 10.18 26.84
N PRO A 75 3.15 10.47 28.16
CA PRO A 75 3.30 9.51 29.26
C PRO A 75 1.98 9.11 29.97
N ILE A 76 2.06 8.01 30.72
CA ILE A 76 1.07 7.73 31.78
C ILE A 76 1.63 8.26 33.10
N ARG A 77 0.93 9.19 33.75
CA ARG A 77 1.30 9.70 35.06
C ARG A 77 0.50 9.04 36.16
N MET A 78 1.17 8.75 37.26
CA MET A 78 0.54 8.19 38.45
C MET A 78 0.12 9.34 39.38
N MET A 79 -1.20 9.59 39.43
CA MET A 79 -1.77 10.67 40.22
C MET A 79 -2.10 10.17 41.64
N PRO A 80 -1.75 10.93 42.69
CA PRO A 80 -2.16 10.61 44.04
C PRO A 80 -3.68 10.76 44.21
N GLY A 81 -4.31 9.69 44.68
CA GLY A 81 -5.76 9.65 44.95
C GLY A 81 -6.08 9.60 46.44
N LYS A 82 -7.38 9.51 46.75
CA LYS A 82 -7.86 9.45 48.14
C LYS A 82 -7.29 8.19 48.83
N GLY A 83 -6.87 8.33 50.09
CA GLY A 83 -6.37 7.24 50.92
C GLY A 83 -4.97 6.71 50.54
N GLY A 84 -4.13 7.54 49.88
CA GLY A 84 -2.75 7.19 49.52
C GLY A 84 -2.65 6.20 48.35
N ARG A 85 -3.72 5.93 47.62
CA ARG A 85 -3.70 5.11 46.42
C ARG A 85 -3.36 5.97 45.19
N TYR A 86 -2.62 5.38 44.26
CA TYR A 86 -2.35 6.00 42.96
C TYR A 86 -3.38 5.56 41.93
N ALA A 87 -3.65 6.49 40.99
CA ALA A 87 -4.47 6.21 39.80
C ALA A 87 -3.67 6.58 38.55
N PRO A 88 -3.62 5.72 37.50
CA PRO A 88 -2.98 6.06 36.25
C PRO A 88 -3.81 7.08 35.47
N LEU A 89 -3.15 8.09 34.95
CA LEU A 89 -3.72 9.11 34.06
C LEU A 89 -2.92 9.12 32.76
N ALA A 90 -3.57 8.79 31.66
CA ALA A 90 -3.00 9.01 30.35
C ALA A 90 -2.95 10.52 30.06
N CYS A 91 -1.77 11.08 29.88
CA CYS A 91 -1.59 12.52 29.63
C CYS A 91 -1.69 12.84 28.15
N ASP A 92 -1.25 11.92 27.31
CA ASP A 92 -1.32 11.99 25.87
C ASP A 92 -1.51 10.59 25.29
N PHE A 93 -2.06 10.52 24.08
CA PHE A 93 -2.21 9.27 23.36
C PHE A 93 -2.01 9.47 21.86
N LYS A 94 -1.48 8.44 21.21
CA LYS A 94 -1.37 8.35 19.78
C LYS A 94 -1.95 7.01 19.35
N CYS A 95 -2.79 7.01 18.34
CA CYS A 95 -3.40 5.79 17.84
C CYS A 95 -3.53 5.82 16.32
N ALA A 96 -3.47 4.64 15.73
CA ALA A 96 -3.78 4.41 14.33
C ALA A 96 -4.81 3.28 14.25
N PHE A 97 -5.63 3.32 13.21
CA PHE A 97 -6.76 2.43 13.02
C PHE A 97 -6.72 1.81 11.63
N ASP A 98 -7.20 0.58 11.54
CA ASP A 98 -7.54 -0.03 10.26
C ASP A 98 -8.94 0.47 9.86
N GLN A 99 -9.00 1.34 8.86
CA GLN A 99 -10.26 1.92 8.37
C GLN A 99 -11.20 0.87 7.75
N ASP A 100 -10.65 -0.25 7.28
CA ASP A 100 -11.42 -1.35 6.70
C ASP A 100 -11.98 -2.31 7.76
N ASP A 101 -11.58 -2.18 9.03
CA ASP A 101 -12.09 -3.02 10.11
C ASP A 101 -13.62 -2.88 10.25
N PRO A 102 -14.37 -4.01 10.26
CA PRO A 102 -15.83 -3.98 10.45
C PRO A 102 -16.30 -3.26 11.72
N ALA A 103 -15.45 -3.07 12.73
CA ALA A 103 -15.77 -2.31 13.94
C ALA A 103 -16.19 -0.87 13.62
N TRP A 104 -15.53 -0.21 12.65
CA TRP A 104 -15.84 1.17 12.25
C TRP A 104 -17.19 1.30 11.58
N LYS A 105 -17.56 0.33 10.73
CA LYS A 105 -18.88 0.31 10.07
C LYS A 105 -20.04 0.26 11.05
N ARG A 106 -19.80 -0.28 12.26
CA ARG A 106 -20.81 -0.37 13.34
C ARG A 106 -20.93 0.90 14.17
N LEU A 107 -19.93 1.76 14.14
CA LEU A 107 -19.90 2.96 14.99
C LEU A 107 -20.63 4.16 14.37
N GLU A 108 -21.04 4.08 13.09
CA GLU A 108 -21.76 5.14 12.36
C GLU A 108 -21.16 6.55 12.58
N LEU A 109 -19.83 6.62 12.60
CA LEU A 109 -19.13 7.87 12.82
C LEU A 109 -19.32 8.83 11.64
N PRO A 110 -19.35 10.15 11.87
CA PRO A 110 -19.44 11.11 10.79
C PRO A 110 -18.32 10.92 9.77
N SER A 111 -18.64 10.91 8.49
CA SER A 111 -17.70 10.61 7.39
C SER A 111 -16.48 11.53 7.36
N HIS A 112 -16.59 12.76 7.87
CA HIS A 112 -15.48 13.71 7.91
C HIS A 112 -14.39 13.37 8.95
N ILE A 113 -14.66 12.44 9.90
CA ILE A 113 -13.65 12.00 10.87
C ILE A 113 -12.58 11.13 10.20
N PHE A 114 -12.97 10.44 9.12
CA PHE A 114 -12.12 9.58 8.32
C PHE A 114 -12.05 10.10 6.86
N ALA A 115 -12.23 11.41 6.66
CA ALA A 115 -12.02 12.00 5.35
C ALA A 115 -10.56 11.71 4.95
N GLU A 116 -10.40 10.74 4.06
CA GLU A 116 -9.14 10.51 3.39
C GLU A 116 -8.85 11.75 2.53
N ASP A 117 -7.65 12.31 2.63
CA ASP A 117 -7.13 13.27 1.66
C ASP A 117 -6.81 12.53 0.35
N ASN A 118 -7.85 11.95 -0.25
CA ASN A 118 -7.72 11.26 -1.52
C ASN A 118 -7.39 12.27 -2.61
N SER A 119 -6.33 12.00 -3.36
CA SER A 119 -6.01 12.74 -4.57
C SER A 119 -7.16 12.69 -5.59
N GLU A 120 -7.19 13.61 -6.55
CA GLU A 120 -8.19 13.60 -7.63
C GLU A 120 -8.19 12.25 -8.37
N PHE A 121 -7.01 11.67 -8.60
CA PHE A 121 -6.84 10.35 -9.20
C PHE A 121 -7.54 9.24 -8.38
N GLU A 122 -7.30 9.18 -7.07
CA GLU A 122 -7.92 8.18 -6.20
C GLU A 122 -9.45 8.35 -6.14
N GLN A 123 -9.93 9.59 -6.13
CA GLN A 123 -11.36 9.88 -6.17
C GLN A 123 -12.00 9.41 -7.49
N GLU A 124 -11.38 9.68 -8.65
CA GLU A 124 -11.88 9.22 -9.95
C GLU A 124 -11.93 7.68 -10.01
N ILE A 125 -10.89 6.98 -9.56
CA ILE A 125 -10.87 5.51 -9.55
C ILE A 125 -11.89 4.94 -8.55
N ASN A 126 -12.06 5.56 -7.39
CA ASN A 126 -13.02 5.10 -6.38
C ASN A 126 -14.47 5.13 -6.88
N GLN A 127 -14.81 6.04 -7.82
CA GLN A 127 -16.13 6.07 -8.45
C GLN A 127 -16.40 4.83 -9.32
N LEU A 128 -15.36 4.11 -9.74
CA LEU A 128 -15.47 2.89 -10.54
C LEU A 128 -15.61 1.61 -9.68
N ARG A 129 -15.70 1.74 -8.35
CA ARG A 129 -15.90 0.58 -7.45
C ARG A 129 -17.21 -0.12 -7.78
N THR A 130 -17.11 -1.39 -8.17
CA THR A 130 -18.23 -2.27 -8.49
C THR A 130 -18.03 -3.63 -7.84
N TYR A 131 -19.06 -4.47 -7.85
CA TYR A 131 -18.97 -5.82 -7.31
C TYR A 131 -17.89 -6.66 -7.99
N GLN A 132 -17.70 -6.51 -9.30
CA GLN A 132 -16.71 -7.28 -10.05
C GLN A 132 -15.47 -6.46 -10.35
N GLY A 133 -14.33 -7.04 -9.99
CA GLY A 133 -13.01 -6.43 -10.18
C GLY A 133 -12.64 -5.43 -9.08
N GLN A 134 -11.40 -5.54 -8.64
CA GLN A 134 -10.81 -4.61 -7.69
C GLN A 134 -10.41 -3.30 -8.37
N SER A 135 -10.40 -2.22 -7.63
CA SER A 135 -9.97 -0.89 -8.08
C SER A 135 -9.36 -0.12 -6.91
N ASP A 136 -8.50 -0.82 -6.16
CA ASP A 136 -7.80 -0.22 -5.02
C ASP A 136 -6.53 0.46 -5.54
N VAL A 137 -6.39 1.76 -5.25
CA VAL A 137 -5.24 2.57 -5.67
C VAL A 137 -4.84 3.53 -4.58
N TYR A 138 -3.54 3.80 -4.53
CA TYR A 138 -2.93 4.83 -3.69
C TYR A 138 -1.81 5.50 -4.47
N VAL A 139 -1.69 6.81 -4.35
CA VAL A 139 -0.56 7.56 -4.89
C VAL A 139 0.65 7.31 -3.99
N ILE A 140 1.76 6.82 -4.56
CA ILE A 140 3.03 6.62 -3.86
C ILE A 140 3.89 7.88 -3.96
N ASN A 141 4.13 8.31 -5.20
CA ASN A 141 4.98 9.47 -5.46
C ASN A 141 4.51 10.19 -6.72
N ASP A 142 4.13 11.45 -6.56
CA ASP A 142 3.72 12.33 -7.66
C ASP A 142 4.84 12.64 -8.67
N LYS A 143 6.10 12.33 -8.31
CA LYS A 143 7.30 12.43 -9.16
C LYS A 143 7.84 11.08 -9.62
N GLY A 144 7.15 10.00 -9.30
CA GLY A 144 7.49 8.66 -9.75
C GLY A 144 7.59 8.59 -11.29
N THR A 145 8.39 7.66 -11.78
CA THR A 145 8.65 7.50 -13.22
C THR A 145 8.29 6.12 -13.76
N ILE A 146 7.75 5.26 -12.91
CA ILE A 146 7.18 3.96 -13.27
C ILE A 146 5.71 3.95 -12.87
N THR A 147 4.82 3.88 -13.85
CA THR A 147 3.40 3.64 -13.58
C THR A 147 3.11 2.15 -13.68
N ALA A 148 2.70 1.56 -12.56
CA ALA A 148 2.59 0.11 -12.42
C ALA A 148 1.14 -0.34 -12.15
N PRO A 149 0.28 -0.54 -13.17
CA PRO A 149 -0.96 -1.28 -13.02
C PRO A 149 -0.69 -2.72 -12.58
N THR A 150 -1.05 -3.05 -11.34
CA THR A 150 -0.85 -4.36 -10.71
C THR A 150 -2.14 -5.14 -10.59
N PHE A 151 -2.02 -6.45 -10.57
CA PHE A 151 -3.16 -7.37 -10.51
C PHE A 151 -2.92 -8.44 -9.45
N GLY A 152 -3.61 -8.32 -8.34
CA GLY A 152 -3.54 -9.18 -7.16
C GLY A 152 -2.71 -8.57 -6.03
N GLY A 153 -3.26 -8.60 -4.80
CA GLY A 153 -2.68 -7.94 -3.63
C GLY A 153 -1.24 -8.38 -3.31
N GLY A 154 -0.92 -9.67 -3.49
CA GLY A 154 0.45 -10.16 -3.30
C GLY A 154 1.45 -9.61 -4.32
N ALA A 155 1.00 -9.43 -5.58
CA ALA A 155 1.81 -8.78 -6.60
C ALA A 155 2.01 -7.30 -6.29
N ASN A 156 0.93 -6.62 -5.88
CA ASN A 156 0.97 -5.22 -5.49
C ASN A 156 1.94 -4.96 -4.32
N ALA A 157 1.86 -5.77 -3.26
CA ALA A 157 2.77 -5.66 -2.12
C ALA A 157 4.24 -5.75 -2.54
N MET A 158 4.61 -6.74 -3.37
CA MET A 158 5.98 -6.91 -3.86
C MET A 158 6.42 -5.76 -4.77
N VAL A 159 5.53 -5.28 -5.64
CA VAL A 159 5.83 -4.17 -6.57
C VAL A 159 6.05 -2.88 -5.80
N THR A 160 5.17 -2.57 -4.85
CA THR A 160 5.26 -1.37 -4.01
C THR A 160 6.55 -1.38 -3.17
N GLU A 161 6.89 -2.52 -2.57
CA GLU A 161 8.11 -2.70 -1.79
C GLU A 161 9.37 -2.47 -2.63
N LEU A 162 9.47 -3.11 -3.81
CA LEU A 162 10.69 -3.10 -4.61
C LEU A 162 10.85 -1.84 -5.46
N LEU A 163 9.77 -1.24 -5.95
CA LEU A 163 9.85 0.01 -6.70
C LEU A 163 10.03 1.23 -5.79
N GLY A 164 9.47 1.19 -4.58
CA GLY A 164 9.49 2.32 -3.64
C GLY A 164 9.04 3.63 -4.30
N GLU A 165 9.77 4.70 -4.07
CA GLU A 165 9.48 6.04 -4.60
C GLU A 165 9.62 6.19 -6.13
N THR A 166 10.09 5.16 -6.84
CA THR A 166 10.10 5.21 -8.31
C THR A 166 8.71 4.93 -8.90
N ALA A 167 7.82 4.31 -8.12
CA ALA A 167 6.43 4.08 -8.51
C ALA A 167 5.59 5.36 -8.37
N THR A 168 4.69 5.61 -9.33
CA THR A 168 3.68 6.66 -9.21
C THR A 168 2.55 6.22 -8.28
N ILE A 169 2.10 4.97 -8.41
CA ILE A 169 0.94 4.41 -7.73
C ILE A 169 1.22 3.01 -7.18
N SER A 170 0.54 2.66 -6.12
CA SER A 170 0.24 1.29 -5.69
C SER A 170 -1.17 0.96 -6.13
N SER A 171 -1.39 -0.21 -6.73
CA SER A 171 -2.71 -0.57 -7.26
C SER A 171 -2.99 -2.06 -7.23
N ASP A 172 -4.25 -2.44 -7.02
CA ASP A 172 -4.73 -3.79 -7.27
C ASP A 172 -6.00 -3.77 -8.14
N PHE A 173 -5.85 -4.22 -9.38
CA PHE A 173 -6.91 -4.34 -10.37
C PHE A 173 -7.30 -5.79 -10.64
N GLY A 174 -7.11 -6.67 -9.66
CA GLY A 174 -7.48 -8.08 -9.72
C GLY A 174 -9.00 -8.32 -9.74
N GLY A 175 -9.40 -9.58 -9.48
CA GLY A 175 -10.82 -9.94 -9.37
C GLY A 175 -11.59 -9.95 -10.70
N ASN A 176 -10.90 -10.18 -11.83
CA ASN A 176 -11.51 -10.28 -13.17
C ASN A 176 -12.37 -9.05 -13.56
N PRO A 177 -11.81 -7.84 -13.59
CA PRO A 177 -12.55 -6.65 -13.99
C PRO A 177 -13.05 -6.81 -15.42
N PRO A 178 -14.30 -6.37 -15.73
CA PRO A 178 -14.79 -6.33 -17.10
C PRO A 178 -14.01 -5.30 -17.93
N TYR A 179 -14.02 -5.49 -19.26
CA TYR A 179 -13.29 -4.62 -20.18
C TYR A 179 -13.58 -3.14 -19.97
N GLU A 180 -14.85 -2.76 -19.85
CA GLU A 180 -15.28 -1.37 -19.73
C GLU A 180 -14.67 -0.71 -18.49
N LYS A 181 -14.74 -1.41 -17.35
CA LYS A 181 -14.13 -0.93 -16.09
C LYS A 181 -12.62 -0.78 -16.23
N MET A 182 -11.94 -1.81 -16.76
CA MET A 182 -10.48 -1.77 -16.90
C MET A 182 -10.01 -0.72 -17.92
N ASN A 183 -10.81 -0.46 -18.96
CA ASN A 183 -10.52 0.58 -19.94
C ASN A 183 -10.63 1.98 -19.29
N GLU A 184 -11.67 2.22 -18.50
CA GLU A 184 -11.83 3.49 -17.78
C GLU A 184 -10.72 3.70 -16.75
N ILE A 185 -10.37 2.66 -15.96
CA ILE A 185 -9.21 2.70 -15.07
C ILE A 185 -7.94 3.07 -15.84
N SER A 186 -7.73 2.49 -17.02
CA SER A 186 -6.56 2.76 -17.85
C SER A 186 -6.53 4.21 -18.32
N ASN A 187 -7.68 4.73 -18.78
CA ASN A 187 -7.79 6.11 -19.24
C ASN A 187 -7.49 7.11 -18.13
N ILE A 188 -8.05 6.91 -16.94
CA ILE A 188 -7.78 7.73 -15.76
C ILE A 188 -6.31 7.64 -15.36
N THR A 189 -5.75 6.42 -15.28
CA THR A 189 -4.35 6.20 -14.92
C THR A 189 -3.40 6.89 -15.90
N PHE A 190 -3.68 6.81 -17.19
CA PHE A 190 -2.83 7.43 -18.21
C PHE A 190 -2.97 8.95 -18.23
N LYS A 191 -4.17 9.48 -18.01
CA LYS A 191 -4.43 10.92 -17.88
C LYS A 191 -3.55 11.54 -16.78
N HIS A 192 -3.46 10.88 -15.63
CA HIS A 192 -2.75 11.42 -14.46
C HIS A 192 -1.23 11.13 -14.47
N TRP A 193 -0.81 9.98 -14.96
CA TRP A 193 0.55 9.48 -14.67
C TRP A 193 1.41 9.20 -15.89
N LEU A 194 0.82 9.00 -17.10
CA LEU A 194 1.62 8.52 -18.21
C LEU A 194 2.59 9.58 -18.73
N GLU A 195 2.24 10.88 -18.62
CA GLU A 195 3.11 11.98 -19.11
C GLU A 195 4.50 11.94 -18.47
N GLN A 196 4.60 11.72 -17.18
CA GLN A 196 5.88 11.66 -16.46
C GLN A 196 6.56 10.30 -16.50
N SER A 197 5.84 9.24 -16.88
CA SER A 197 6.33 7.88 -16.82
C SER A 197 7.34 7.57 -17.92
N ASN A 198 8.44 6.95 -17.53
CA ASN A 198 9.40 6.33 -18.43
C ASN A 198 8.97 4.91 -18.79
N VAL A 199 8.36 4.23 -17.82
CA VAL A 199 7.94 2.83 -17.94
C VAL A 199 6.47 2.69 -17.54
N LEU A 200 5.70 2.07 -18.42
CA LEU A 200 4.41 1.49 -18.09
C LEU A 200 4.64 0.01 -17.75
N PHE A 201 4.42 -0.34 -16.48
CA PHE A 201 4.75 -1.66 -15.94
C PHE A 201 3.49 -2.44 -15.56
N ILE A 202 3.02 -3.32 -16.44
CA ILE A 202 1.80 -4.12 -16.25
C ILE A 202 2.19 -5.47 -15.65
N ILE A 203 1.88 -5.70 -14.39
CA ILE A 203 2.34 -6.90 -13.69
C ILE A 203 1.23 -7.53 -12.83
N GLY A 204 1.35 -8.82 -12.61
CA GLY A 204 0.51 -9.58 -11.69
C GLY A 204 0.95 -11.03 -11.65
N GLY A 205 0.55 -11.75 -10.63
CA GLY A 205 0.77 -13.18 -10.52
C GLY A 205 0.06 -13.98 -11.62
N LYS A 206 0.23 -15.31 -11.59
CA LYS A 206 -0.53 -16.21 -12.44
C LYS A 206 -1.99 -16.20 -12.01
N ALA A 207 -2.85 -15.59 -12.82
CA ALA A 207 -4.27 -15.51 -12.53
C ALA A 207 -4.98 -16.87 -12.71
N ASN A 208 -5.93 -17.15 -11.81
CA ASN A 208 -6.79 -18.33 -11.95
C ASN A 208 -8.06 -18.01 -12.77
N ASN A 209 -8.67 -16.84 -12.52
CA ASN A 209 -9.97 -16.48 -13.07
C ASN A 209 -9.97 -15.15 -13.85
N THR A 210 -8.95 -14.32 -13.74
CA THR A 210 -8.87 -13.07 -14.51
C THR A 210 -8.56 -13.37 -15.97
N ASP A 211 -9.40 -12.89 -16.89
CA ASP A 211 -9.14 -12.95 -18.32
C ASP A 211 -8.05 -11.93 -18.69
N ILE A 212 -6.86 -12.45 -19.00
CA ILE A 212 -5.71 -11.59 -19.34
C ILE A 212 -5.90 -10.89 -20.69
N TYR A 213 -6.65 -11.48 -21.61
CA TYR A 213 -6.95 -10.82 -22.88
C TYR A 213 -7.78 -9.56 -22.65
N GLU A 214 -8.86 -9.63 -21.88
CA GLU A 214 -9.75 -8.48 -21.63
C GLU A 214 -9.00 -7.34 -20.92
N THR A 215 -8.18 -7.67 -19.93
CA THR A 215 -7.40 -6.64 -19.20
C THR A 215 -6.31 -6.00 -20.07
N LEU A 216 -5.55 -6.80 -20.84
CA LEU A 216 -4.51 -6.25 -21.72
C LEU A 216 -5.10 -5.52 -22.93
N ARG A 217 -6.27 -5.95 -23.43
CA ARG A 217 -7.01 -5.26 -24.48
C ARG A 217 -7.43 -3.86 -24.00
N ALA A 218 -8.03 -3.80 -22.82
CA ALA A 218 -8.47 -2.55 -22.22
C ALA A 218 -7.32 -1.55 -22.02
N ILE A 219 -6.19 -2.04 -21.47
CA ILE A 219 -4.98 -1.22 -21.29
C ILE A 219 -4.42 -0.77 -22.65
N GLY A 220 -4.35 -1.65 -23.63
CA GLY A 220 -3.86 -1.33 -24.97
C GLY A 220 -4.72 -0.29 -25.69
N ASP A 221 -6.04 -0.42 -25.60
CA ASP A 221 -6.98 0.54 -26.18
C ASP A 221 -6.89 1.90 -25.49
N GLY A 222 -6.79 1.93 -24.15
CA GLY A 222 -6.54 3.14 -23.38
C GLY A 222 -5.22 3.82 -23.78
N LEU A 223 -4.15 3.05 -23.96
CA LEU A 223 -2.85 3.56 -24.38
C LEU A 223 -2.91 4.17 -25.79
N ARG A 224 -3.58 3.49 -26.71
CA ARG A 224 -3.82 4.00 -28.07
C ARG A 224 -4.60 5.32 -28.04
N GLY A 225 -5.67 5.39 -27.23
CA GLY A 225 -6.45 6.60 -27.03
C GLY A 225 -5.62 7.76 -26.48
N TYR A 226 -4.78 7.47 -25.49
CA TYR A 226 -3.88 8.47 -24.91
C TYR A 226 -2.91 9.05 -25.96
N PHE A 227 -2.27 8.20 -26.78
CA PHE A 227 -1.35 8.65 -27.84
C PHE A 227 -2.07 9.42 -28.95
N GLN A 228 -3.31 9.06 -29.25
CA GLN A 228 -4.12 9.83 -30.22
C GLN A 228 -4.44 11.24 -29.71
N ALA A 229 -4.72 11.39 -28.42
CA ALA A 229 -5.10 12.66 -27.82
C ALA A 229 -3.89 13.57 -27.52
N ASN A 230 -2.77 13.00 -27.07
CA ASN A 230 -1.62 13.75 -26.54
C ASN A 230 -0.37 13.68 -27.44
N GLY A 231 -0.41 12.88 -28.49
CA GLY A 231 0.74 12.64 -29.35
C GLY A 231 1.70 11.57 -28.81
N PRO A 232 2.73 11.20 -29.59
CA PRO A 232 3.71 10.20 -29.21
C PRO A 232 4.66 10.75 -28.16
N LYS A 233 5.07 9.89 -27.21
CA LYS A 233 6.07 10.18 -26.19
C LYS A 233 7.04 9.01 -26.00
N PRO A 234 8.29 9.23 -25.54
CA PRO A 234 9.20 8.15 -25.21
C PRO A 234 8.67 7.38 -23.99
N LEU A 235 8.29 6.14 -24.23
CA LEU A 235 7.74 5.21 -23.24
C LEU A 235 8.31 3.81 -23.51
N PHE A 236 8.54 3.05 -22.45
CA PHE A 236 8.84 1.62 -22.54
C PHE A 236 7.76 0.82 -21.81
N VAL A 237 7.25 -0.25 -22.41
CA VAL A 237 6.22 -1.10 -21.79
C VAL A 237 6.83 -2.43 -21.35
N VAL A 238 6.69 -2.74 -20.05
CA VAL A 238 7.09 -4.03 -19.49
C VAL A 238 5.83 -4.77 -19.02
N VAL A 239 5.66 -6.02 -19.42
CA VAL A 239 4.51 -6.83 -19.01
C VAL A 239 5.01 -8.13 -18.39
N GLY A 240 4.53 -8.41 -17.17
CA GLY A 240 4.73 -9.68 -16.48
C GLY A 240 3.37 -10.28 -16.07
N ARG A 241 2.81 -11.13 -16.91
CA ARG A 241 1.47 -11.70 -16.70
C ARG A 241 1.40 -13.18 -17.02
N GLY A 242 0.56 -13.90 -16.29
CA GLY A 242 0.21 -15.28 -16.54
C GLY A 242 -1.26 -15.54 -16.25
N GLY A 243 -1.86 -16.52 -16.92
CA GLY A 243 -3.25 -16.91 -16.70
C GLY A 243 -4.07 -17.11 -17.98
N PRO A 244 -5.41 -17.17 -17.86
CA PRO A 244 -6.30 -17.40 -18.99
C PRO A 244 -6.08 -16.38 -20.11
N ASN A 245 -6.07 -16.87 -21.35
CA ASN A 245 -5.96 -16.06 -22.58
C ASN A 245 -4.72 -15.15 -22.69
N VAL A 246 -3.66 -15.40 -21.89
CA VAL A 246 -2.45 -14.55 -21.85
C VAL A 246 -1.79 -14.38 -23.21
N ILE A 247 -1.68 -15.46 -24.02
CA ILE A 247 -1.05 -15.39 -25.35
C ILE A 247 -1.85 -14.45 -26.28
N ARG A 248 -3.17 -14.57 -26.27
CA ARG A 248 -4.06 -13.70 -27.05
C ARG A 248 -3.95 -12.25 -26.59
N GLY A 249 -3.93 -12.03 -25.26
CA GLY A 249 -3.81 -10.69 -24.68
C GLY A 249 -2.48 -10.02 -25.00
N MET A 250 -1.38 -10.73 -24.85
CA MET A 250 -0.05 -10.23 -25.23
C MET A 250 0.06 -9.98 -26.74
N GLY A 251 -0.54 -10.82 -27.59
CA GLY A 251 -0.60 -10.59 -29.02
C GLY A 251 -1.32 -9.30 -29.37
N TYR A 252 -2.50 -9.07 -28.79
CA TYR A 252 -3.26 -7.85 -29.02
C TYR A 252 -2.49 -6.59 -28.57
N LEU A 253 -1.93 -6.62 -27.37
CA LEU A 253 -1.15 -5.49 -26.86
C LEU A 253 0.10 -5.23 -27.69
N ARG A 254 0.81 -6.30 -28.13
CA ARG A 254 1.95 -6.20 -29.05
C ARG A 254 1.59 -5.42 -30.31
N ASP A 255 0.51 -5.81 -30.98
CA ASP A 255 0.10 -5.20 -32.24
C ASP A 255 -0.18 -3.69 -32.07
N ILE A 256 -0.72 -3.29 -30.91
CA ILE A 256 -0.91 -1.86 -30.56
C ILE A 256 0.46 -1.19 -30.33
N LEU A 257 1.35 -1.79 -29.53
CA LEU A 257 2.65 -1.19 -29.20
C LEU A 257 3.52 -1.04 -30.48
N GLU A 258 3.49 -2.02 -31.38
CA GLU A 258 4.19 -1.95 -32.65
C GLU A 258 3.61 -0.84 -33.54
N ALA A 259 2.28 -0.70 -33.61
CA ALA A 259 1.63 0.38 -34.35
C ALA A 259 1.94 1.77 -33.79
N LEU A 260 2.16 1.89 -32.47
CA LEU A 260 2.55 3.13 -31.80
C LEU A 260 4.08 3.37 -31.81
N GLY A 261 4.88 2.41 -32.25
CA GLY A 261 6.34 2.46 -32.20
C GLY A 261 6.92 2.37 -30.78
N VAL A 262 6.14 1.93 -29.79
CA VAL A 262 6.54 1.85 -28.39
C VAL A 262 7.33 0.57 -28.13
N PRO A 263 8.57 0.63 -27.65
CA PRO A 263 9.33 -0.57 -27.31
C PRO A 263 8.74 -1.28 -26.08
N TYR A 264 8.85 -2.59 -26.08
CA TYR A 264 8.27 -3.41 -25.02
C TYR A 264 9.08 -4.67 -24.71
N ARG A 265 8.82 -5.25 -23.54
CA ARG A 265 9.28 -6.58 -23.16
C ARG A 265 8.17 -7.32 -22.43
N PHE A 266 7.87 -8.55 -22.88
CA PHE A 266 6.88 -9.43 -22.28
C PHE A 266 7.56 -10.58 -21.56
N PHE A 267 7.05 -10.90 -20.37
CA PHE A 267 7.42 -12.02 -19.53
C PHE A 267 6.17 -12.87 -19.23
N GLY A 268 6.31 -14.17 -19.34
CA GLY A 268 5.25 -15.13 -19.02
C GLY A 268 5.24 -15.54 -17.55
N HIS A 269 4.42 -16.54 -17.25
CA HIS A 269 4.24 -17.08 -15.89
C HIS A 269 5.43 -17.90 -15.36
N ASP A 270 6.40 -18.16 -16.17
CA ASP A 270 7.66 -18.86 -15.89
C ASP A 270 8.77 -17.93 -15.40
N SER A 271 8.55 -16.63 -15.48
CA SER A 271 9.50 -15.62 -15.00
C SER A 271 9.22 -15.27 -13.54
N ALA A 272 10.25 -15.21 -12.71
CA ALA A 272 10.10 -14.77 -11.34
C ALA A 272 9.69 -13.29 -11.30
N MET A 273 8.71 -12.95 -10.47
CA MET A 273 8.17 -11.58 -10.39
C MET A 273 9.28 -10.56 -10.03
N SER A 274 10.17 -10.91 -9.11
CA SER A 274 11.30 -10.07 -8.73
C SER A 274 12.26 -9.77 -9.90
N GLU A 275 12.46 -10.72 -10.80
CA GLU A 275 13.28 -10.51 -12.01
C GLU A 275 12.61 -9.53 -12.96
N VAL A 276 11.29 -9.64 -13.13
CA VAL A 276 10.51 -8.73 -13.99
C VAL A 276 10.50 -7.31 -13.43
N ILE A 277 10.36 -7.16 -12.10
CA ILE A 277 10.44 -5.86 -11.42
C ILE A 277 11.84 -5.26 -11.59
N ASN A 278 12.91 -6.04 -11.34
CA ASN A 278 14.27 -5.57 -11.52
C ASN A 278 14.55 -5.17 -12.97
N TYR A 279 13.98 -5.87 -13.94
CA TYR A 279 14.07 -5.49 -15.36
C TYR A 279 13.41 -4.13 -15.61
N ALA A 280 12.20 -3.90 -15.10
CA ALA A 280 11.50 -2.61 -15.23
C ALA A 280 12.31 -1.47 -14.60
N MET A 281 12.91 -1.68 -13.42
CA MET A 281 13.80 -0.71 -12.78
C MET A 281 15.04 -0.43 -13.61
N ALA A 282 15.67 -1.45 -14.20
CA ALA A 282 16.83 -1.29 -15.06
C ALA A 282 16.48 -0.50 -16.33
N VAL A 283 15.32 -0.76 -16.93
CA VAL A 283 14.80 0.01 -18.06
C VAL A 283 14.57 1.47 -17.66
N ASN A 284 13.92 1.71 -16.50
CA ASN A 284 13.71 3.08 -16.01
C ASN A 284 15.04 3.83 -15.82
N LYS A 285 16.02 3.18 -15.23
CA LYS A 285 17.37 3.75 -15.07
C LYS A 285 18.03 4.05 -16.41
N TRP A 286 17.90 3.17 -17.39
CA TRP A 286 18.40 3.43 -18.75
C TRP A 286 17.66 4.60 -19.40
N MET A 287 16.33 4.67 -19.27
CA MET A 287 15.52 5.80 -19.77
C MET A 287 15.99 7.15 -19.19
N MET A 288 16.37 7.17 -17.92
CA MET A 288 16.88 8.38 -17.25
C MET A 288 18.30 8.76 -17.71
N ASN A 289 19.06 7.85 -18.33
CA ASN A 289 20.45 8.02 -18.75
C ASN A 289 20.63 8.00 -20.29
N GLY A 290 19.70 8.55 -21.02
CA GLY A 290 19.79 8.70 -22.48
C GLY A 290 18.86 7.79 -23.28
N GLY A 291 18.17 6.84 -22.65
CA GLY A 291 17.24 5.93 -23.32
C GLY A 291 16.02 6.66 -23.90
N LYS A 292 15.59 7.78 -23.29
CA LYS A 292 14.50 8.60 -23.82
C LYS A 292 14.82 9.15 -25.21
N GLU A 293 16.02 9.67 -25.38
CA GLU A 293 16.51 10.21 -26.64
C GLU A 293 16.59 9.12 -27.72
N GLU A 294 17.04 7.92 -27.34
CA GLU A 294 17.09 6.78 -28.28
C GLU A 294 15.70 6.36 -28.73
N ILE A 295 14.72 6.28 -27.79
CA ILE A 295 13.33 5.95 -28.11
C ILE A 295 12.70 7.06 -28.95
N SER A 296 12.89 8.33 -28.56
CA SER A 296 12.37 9.47 -29.30
C SER A 296 12.85 9.47 -30.76
N ALA A 297 14.14 9.18 -30.98
CA ALA A 297 14.69 9.06 -32.32
C ALA A 297 14.05 7.93 -33.13
N LYS A 298 13.81 6.74 -32.50
CA LYS A 298 13.15 5.61 -33.16
C LYS A 298 11.68 5.88 -33.48
N MET A 299 11.00 6.61 -32.63
CA MET A 299 9.58 6.98 -32.80
C MET A 299 9.38 8.24 -33.65
N ASN A 300 10.46 8.86 -34.14
CA ASN A 300 10.45 10.17 -34.85
C ASN A 300 9.75 11.28 -34.06
N ILE A 301 9.89 11.27 -32.73
CA ILE A 301 9.42 12.33 -31.84
C ILE A 301 10.38 13.50 -31.94
N LYS A 302 9.88 14.68 -32.27
CA LYS A 302 10.67 15.93 -32.40
C LYS A 302 10.75 16.66 -31.05
#